data_282c7631ac5250df20eb58e7d1049e26
#
_entry.id   282c7631ac5250df20eb58e7d1049e26
#
_cell.length_a   1.000
_cell.length_b   1.000
_cell.length_c   1.000
_cell.angle_alpha   90.00
_cell.angle_beta   90.00
_cell.angle_gamma   90.00
#
_symmetry.space_group_name_H-M   'P 1'
#
loop_
_entity.id
_entity.type
_entity.pdbx_description
1 polymer ?
#
loop_
_entity_poly.entity_id
_entity_poly.type
_entity_poly.pdbx_seq_one_letter_code
_entity_poly.pdbx_strand_id
1 'polypeptide(L)'
;MQLPYLTREFPGIGGSIKDRPEDFFVQEMPLYEPSGEGEHVYTEIQKVGLTTFAAIDRIARTHNVHPRDIGYAGLKDARAITRQVISIPRVTEEAVMTTKVDGVEFLWAAKHLNKIRLGHLAGNRFAIKIREVNPTDVIKLKPMIDIVQKRGLPNFFGEQRFGMRGNNHVLGACLIRGRPEELLHQLLGSPSSDLDDGDIFDARRKFDEGNYVHSLDRWPRKCGMERRTLARLMKSKEAGDAVRSIDEKIRRLWVSALQSHLFNQVLIKRIETLDKIIPGDFAYKHENGACFQVTDPATEQPRADNWEISPTGPIVGYRMSLPEGEALAIEQVVMKENGLTPGHFKQEGREQAKGTRRPLRVQPKDVEIAAGVDDFGSHITVAFTLPAGCFATVLLRELMKNEEQTPEAAADTITEDAEPSEAGNQAPA
;
A
#
# COMPACT_ATOMS: atom_id res chain seq x y z
N MET A 1 -8.71 8.14 -10.62
CA MET A 1 -10.03 7.52 -10.27
C MET A 1 -10.50 8.17 -8.99
N GLN A 2 -11.62 8.88 -9.02
CA GLN A 2 -12.16 9.49 -7.82
C GLN A 2 -12.82 8.41 -6.94
N LEU A 3 -12.32 8.25 -5.72
CA LEU A 3 -12.89 7.30 -4.76
C LEU A 3 -14.05 7.95 -4.03
N PRO A 4 -15.23 7.32 -3.90
CA PRO A 4 -16.35 7.87 -3.13
C PRO A 4 -16.02 7.89 -1.63
N TYR A 5 -16.67 8.78 -0.91
CA TYR A 5 -16.66 8.80 0.54
C TYR A 5 -17.77 7.92 1.11
N LEU A 6 -17.46 7.11 2.13
CA LEU A 6 -18.46 6.36 2.88
C LEU A 6 -19.37 7.31 3.67
N THR A 7 -18.80 8.40 4.16
CA THR A 7 -19.47 9.42 4.99
C THR A 7 -19.79 10.69 4.19
N ARG A 8 -20.21 10.54 2.93
CA ARG A 8 -20.43 11.67 1.97
C ARG A 8 -21.41 12.73 2.46
N GLU A 9 -22.35 12.36 3.34
CA GLU A 9 -23.35 13.26 3.93
C GLU A 9 -22.78 14.25 4.94
N PHE A 10 -21.57 14.02 5.45
CA PHE A 10 -20.91 14.91 6.40
C PHE A 10 -19.84 15.75 5.71
N PRO A 11 -19.70 17.02 6.04
CA PRO A 11 -18.58 17.83 5.56
C PRO A 11 -17.26 17.34 6.18
N GLY A 12 -16.16 17.39 5.42
CA GLY A 12 -14.84 17.17 5.95
C GLY A 12 -14.38 18.37 6.81
N ILE A 13 -13.31 18.16 7.57
CA ILE A 13 -12.70 19.23 8.36
C ILE A 13 -11.55 19.95 7.63
N GLY A 14 -11.16 19.48 6.43
CA GLY A 14 -10.00 20.00 5.71
C GLY A 14 -8.68 19.73 6.44
N GLY A 15 -7.74 20.65 6.32
CA GLY A 15 -6.47 20.62 7.01
C GLY A 15 -5.33 19.94 6.25
N SER A 16 -4.15 19.91 6.86
CA SER A 16 -2.92 19.32 6.35
C SER A 16 -2.39 18.22 7.26
N ILE A 17 -1.61 17.28 6.71
CA ILE A 17 -0.94 16.21 7.45
C ILE A 17 0.51 16.08 6.98
N LYS A 18 1.39 15.55 7.84
CA LYS A 18 2.81 15.32 7.52
C LYS A 18 3.62 16.61 7.30
N ASP A 19 3.17 17.72 7.82
CA ASP A 19 3.93 18.98 7.76
C ASP A 19 5.26 18.83 8.49
N ARG A 20 5.28 17.98 9.51
CA ARG A 20 6.45 17.60 10.31
C ARG A 20 6.44 16.11 10.63
N PRO A 21 7.62 15.50 10.85
CA PRO A 21 7.68 14.10 11.28
C PRO A 21 6.89 13.82 12.57
N GLU A 22 6.87 14.79 13.51
CA GLU A 22 6.20 14.69 14.81
C GLU A 22 4.67 14.69 14.69
N ASP A 23 4.14 15.12 13.56
CA ASP A 23 2.71 15.12 13.28
C ASP A 23 2.20 13.77 12.76
N PHE A 24 3.13 12.85 12.45
CA PHE A 24 2.79 11.53 11.90
C PHE A 24 3.56 10.43 12.63
N PHE A 25 2.93 9.87 13.65
CA PHE A 25 3.50 8.76 14.42
C PHE A 25 2.90 7.44 13.96
N VAL A 26 3.78 6.43 13.73
CA VAL A 26 3.38 5.07 13.37
C VAL A 26 4.14 4.07 14.22
N GLN A 27 3.43 3.19 14.89
CA GLN A 27 4.01 2.06 15.63
C GLN A 27 3.55 0.74 15.01
N GLU A 28 4.51 -0.10 14.65
CA GLU A 28 4.24 -1.46 14.21
C GLU A 28 3.79 -2.32 15.39
N MET A 29 2.76 -3.12 15.17
CA MET A 29 2.29 -4.12 16.12
C MET A 29 2.85 -5.48 15.68
N PRO A 30 3.76 -6.08 16.44
CA PRO A 30 4.34 -7.38 16.10
C PRO A 30 3.25 -8.47 16.08
N LEU A 31 3.47 -9.50 15.26
CA LEU A 31 2.56 -10.63 15.16
C LEU A 31 2.66 -11.58 16.37
N TYR A 32 3.83 -11.61 17.00
CA TYR A 32 4.14 -12.47 18.16
C TYR A 32 5.25 -11.84 19.01
N GLU A 33 5.29 -12.23 20.28
CA GLU A 33 6.32 -11.80 21.22
C GLU A 33 7.63 -12.58 21.03
N PRO A 34 8.79 -11.99 21.37
CA PRO A 34 10.07 -12.72 21.37
C PRO A 34 10.06 -13.93 22.28
N SER A 35 10.75 -15.01 21.87
CA SER A 35 10.83 -16.27 22.65
C SER A 35 11.76 -16.20 23.86
N GLY A 36 12.63 -15.21 23.96
CA GLY A 36 13.66 -15.09 25.00
C GLY A 36 14.93 -15.91 24.71
N GLU A 37 14.97 -16.70 23.64
CA GLU A 37 16.12 -17.53 23.24
C GLU A 37 16.31 -17.52 21.72
N GLY A 38 17.49 -17.92 21.25
CA GLY A 38 17.80 -18.06 19.83
C GLY A 38 18.97 -17.20 19.35
N GLU A 39 19.23 -17.24 18.05
CA GLU A 39 20.37 -16.57 17.40
C GLU A 39 20.07 -15.15 16.92
N HIS A 40 18.81 -14.75 16.86
CA HIS A 40 18.39 -13.40 16.46
C HIS A 40 18.08 -12.58 17.70
N VAL A 41 18.45 -11.30 17.68
CA VAL A 41 17.95 -10.31 18.64
C VAL A 41 16.87 -9.50 17.96
N TYR A 42 15.66 -9.56 18.49
CA TYR A 42 14.57 -8.65 18.14
C TYR A 42 14.73 -7.36 18.91
N THR A 43 14.52 -6.26 18.24
CA THR A 43 14.55 -4.94 18.86
C THR A 43 13.53 -4.02 18.21
N GLU A 44 12.81 -3.25 19.02
CA GLU A 44 12.01 -2.15 18.50
C GLU A 44 12.90 -0.95 18.32
N ILE A 45 12.94 -0.42 17.12
CA ILE A 45 13.66 0.82 16.80
C ILE A 45 12.68 1.97 16.59
N GLN A 46 13.02 3.15 17.11
CA GLN A 46 12.39 4.40 16.72
C GLN A 46 13.30 5.14 15.76
N LYS A 47 12.76 5.63 14.66
CA LYS A 47 13.49 6.43 13.67
C LYS A 47 12.70 7.67 13.27
N VAL A 48 13.42 8.75 12.94
CA VAL A 48 12.86 10.02 12.48
C VAL A 48 13.62 10.46 11.22
N GLY A 49 12.90 10.85 10.18
CA GLY A 49 13.52 11.36 8.95
C GLY A 49 14.31 10.32 8.14
N LEU A 50 14.16 9.02 8.41
CA LEU A 50 14.89 7.93 7.76
C LEU A 50 13.94 6.92 7.13
N THR A 51 14.32 6.41 5.94
CA THR A 51 13.68 5.21 5.39
C THR A 51 14.09 3.98 6.20
N THR A 52 13.29 2.90 6.15
CA THR A 52 13.65 1.61 6.76
C THR A 52 14.99 1.10 6.24
N PHE A 53 15.26 1.22 4.93
CA PHE A 53 16.54 0.78 4.34
C PHE A 53 17.73 1.60 4.87
N ALA A 54 17.60 2.92 4.95
CA ALA A 54 18.67 3.76 5.50
C ALA A 54 18.99 3.44 6.97
N ALA A 55 17.95 3.16 7.78
CA ALA A 55 18.14 2.72 9.16
C ALA A 55 18.83 1.37 9.22
N ILE A 56 18.40 0.38 8.43
CA ILE A 56 19.01 -0.96 8.34
C ILE A 56 20.47 -0.87 7.92
N ASP A 57 20.81 -0.05 6.93
CA ASP A 57 22.19 0.11 6.46
C ASP A 57 23.11 0.71 7.54
N ARG A 58 22.60 1.68 8.33
CA ARG A 58 23.34 2.25 9.47
C ARG A 58 23.56 1.21 10.56
N ILE A 59 22.50 0.50 10.97
CA ILE A 59 22.56 -0.57 11.98
C ILE A 59 23.49 -1.69 11.54
N ALA A 60 23.42 -2.12 10.29
CA ALA A 60 24.24 -3.18 9.73
C ALA A 60 25.74 -2.85 9.80
N ARG A 61 26.12 -1.61 9.43
CA ARG A 61 27.51 -1.14 9.51
C ARG A 61 28.01 -1.12 10.95
N THR A 62 27.19 -0.63 11.89
CA THR A 62 27.58 -0.49 13.30
C THR A 62 27.77 -1.85 13.97
N HIS A 63 26.93 -2.83 13.66
CA HIS A 63 27.02 -4.18 14.22
C HIS A 63 27.86 -5.16 13.37
N ASN A 64 28.48 -4.70 12.28
CA ASN A 64 29.26 -5.51 11.35
C ASN A 64 28.49 -6.74 10.84
N VAL A 65 27.21 -6.54 10.47
CA VAL A 65 26.36 -7.55 9.84
C VAL A 65 25.97 -7.10 8.43
N HIS A 66 25.59 -8.04 7.57
CA HIS A 66 25.15 -7.65 6.23
C HIS A 66 23.70 -7.13 6.29
N PRO A 67 23.33 -6.02 5.61
CA PRO A 67 21.96 -5.48 5.62
C PRO A 67 20.88 -6.50 5.29
N ARG A 68 21.14 -7.41 4.33
CA ARG A 68 20.23 -8.50 3.97
C ARG A 68 19.97 -9.50 5.11
N ASP A 69 20.83 -9.56 6.13
CA ASP A 69 20.68 -10.48 7.26
C ASP A 69 19.80 -9.88 8.36
N ILE A 70 19.57 -8.57 8.36
CA ILE A 70 18.61 -7.91 9.23
C ILE A 70 17.21 -8.17 8.70
N GLY A 71 16.30 -8.62 9.57
CA GLY A 71 14.90 -8.87 9.25
C GLY A 71 14.02 -7.69 9.66
N TYR A 72 12.95 -7.46 8.88
CA TYR A 72 11.91 -6.48 9.17
C TYR A 72 10.58 -6.95 8.59
N ALA A 73 9.45 -6.52 9.18
CA ALA A 73 8.13 -6.97 8.77
C ALA A 73 7.49 -6.08 7.70
N GLY A 74 7.88 -4.80 7.64
CA GLY A 74 7.36 -3.85 6.67
C GLY A 74 8.23 -2.62 6.53
N LEU A 75 7.96 -1.83 5.50
CA LEU A 75 8.62 -0.54 5.30
C LEU A 75 7.83 0.55 6.02
N LYS A 76 8.55 1.54 6.57
CA LYS A 76 7.95 2.68 7.27
C LYS A 76 8.39 3.98 6.63
N ASP A 77 7.47 4.92 6.59
CA ASP A 77 7.65 6.25 6.01
C ASP A 77 8.86 6.99 6.61
N ALA A 78 9.57 7.74 5.78
CA ALA A 78 10.68 8.59 6.21
C ALA A 78 10.18 9.90 6.85
N ARG A 79 9.07 10.47 6.35
CA ARG A 79 8.49 11.71 6.89
C ARG A 79 7.55 11.45 8.06
N ALA A 80 8.06 10.73 9.07
CA ALA A 80 7.29 10.31 10.23
C ALA A 80 8.22 9.95 11.39
N ILE A 81 7.70 9.95 12.61
CA ILE A 81 8.28 9.20 13.71
C ILE A 81 7.71 7.78 13.61
N THR A 82 8.58 6.80 13.42
CA THR A 82 8.14 5.42 13.25
C THR A 82 8.84 4.47 14.20
N ARG A 83 8.05 3.58 14.80
CA ARG A 83 8.53 2.44 15.59
C ARG A 83 8.27 1.15 14.83
N GLN A 84 9.28 0.31 14.72
CA GLN A 84 9.17 -1.00 14.09
C GLN A 84 10.10 -2.01 14.72
N VAL A 85 9.72 -3.28 14.68
CA VAL A 85 10.56 -4.37 15.18
C VAL A 85 11.42 -4.89 14.04
N ILE A 86 12.73 -5.01 14.32
CA ILE A 86 13.71 -5.64 13.42
C ILE A 86 14.39 -6.81 14.12
N SER A 87 14.98 -7.72 13.35
CA SER A 87 15.79 -8.81 13.89
C SER A 87 17.24 -8.71 13.40
N ILE A 88 18.20 -8.76 14.31
CA ILE A 88 19.62 -8.67 14.02
C ILE A 88 20.27 -10.01 14.41
N PRO A 89 20.95 -10.71 13.50
CA PRO A 89 21.62 -11.96 13.84
C PRO A 89 22.99 -11.73 14.49
N ARG A 90 23.44 -12.69 15.30
CA ARG A 90 24.81 -12.76 15.83
C ARG A 90 25.25 -11.54 16.66
N VAL A 91 24.32 -10.95 17.37
CA VAL A 91 24.56 -9.85 18.31
C VAL A 91 24.00 -10.22 19.69
N THR A 92 24.40 -9.51 20.73
CA THR A 92 23.82 -9.65 22.07
C THR A 92 22.83 -8.52 22.33
N GLU A 93 21.87 -8.76 23.23
CA GLU A 93 20.88 -7.76 23.63
C GLU A 93 21.57 -6.50 24.20
N GLU A 94 22.60 -6.70 25.03
CA GLU A 94 23.40 -5.62 25.61
C GLU A 94 24.12 -4.79 24.52
N ALA A 95 24.74 -5.46 23.53
CA ALA A 95 25.38 -4.77 22.41
C ALA A 95 24.41 -3.91 21.61
N VAL A 96 23.17 -4.39 21.39
CA VAL A 96 22.13 -3.61 20.71
C VAL A 96 21.74 -2.39 21.54
N MET A 97 21.45 -2.58 22.83
CA MET A 97 20.94 -1.50 23.70
C MET A 97 21.98 -0.44 24.04
N THR A 98 23.28 -0.79 24.03
CA THR A 98 24.37 0.18 24.32
C THR A 98 24.89 0.89 23.06
N THR A 99 24.56 0.40 21.89
CA THR A 99 25.03 0.96 20.62
C THR A 99 24.26 2.22 20.25
N LYS A 100 24.99 3.25 19.78
CA LYS A 100 24.42 4.48 19.24
C LYS A 100 24.45 4.44 17.71
N VAL A 101 23.29 4.61 17.10
CA VAL A 101 23.13 4.73 15.65
C VAL A 101 22.43 6.06 15.35
N ASP A 102 23.06 6.89 14.51
CA ASP A 102 22.53 8.20 14.19
C ASP A 102 21.12 8.11 13.56
N GLY A 103 20.16 8.83 14.16
CA GLY A 103 18.75 8.84 13.73
C GLY A 103 17.96 7.57 14.07
N VAL A 104 18.52 6.65 14.87
CA VAL A 104 17.86 5.43 15.33
C VAL A 104 18.02 5.29 16.84
N GLU A 105 16.93 5.06 17.54
CA GLU A 105 16.87 4.75 18.96
C GLU A 105 16.40 3.31 19.14
N PHE A 106 17.12 2.53 19.96
CA PHE A 106 16.73 1.17 20.33
C PHE A 106 15.93 1.24 21.63
N LEU A 107 14.69 0.75 21.61
CA LEU A 107 13.76 0.88 22.75
C LEU A 107 13.82 -0.33 23.68
N TRP A 108 13.94 -1.52 23.13
CA TRP A 108 14.14 -2.78 23.86
C TRP A 108 14.84 -3.80 22.96
N ALA A 109 15.38 -4.86 23.55
CA ALA A 109 16.01 -5.98 22.86
C ALA A 109 15.68 -7.30 23.57
N ALA A 110 15.39 -8.35 22.80
CA ALA A 110 15.13 -9.69 23.32
C ALA A 110 15.48 -10.75 22.27
N LYS A 111 15.97 -11.92 22.70
CA LYS A 111 16.28 -13.03 21.79
C LYS A 111 15.07 -13.66 21.15
N HIS A 112 15.24 -14.16 19.93
CA HIS A 112 14.24 -14.94 19.20
C HIS A 112 14.90 -15.98 18.27
N LEU A 113 14.17 -17.07 18.02
CA LEU A 113 14.65 -18.19 17.22
C LEU A 113 14.84 -17.87 15.74
N ASN A 114 13.94 -17.07 15.16
CA ASN A 114 13.86 -16.87 13.72
C ASN A 114 14.04 -15.40 13.32
N LYS A 115 14.49 -15.21 12.07
CA LYS A 115 14.52 -13.90 11.43
C LYS A 115 13.10 -13.39 11.13
N ILE A 116 12.83 -12.11 11.40
CA ILE A 116 11.60 -11.44 10.94
C ILE A 116 11.57 -11.42 9.41
N ARG A 117 10.41 -11.73 8.85
CA ARG A 117 10.15 -11.69 7.40
C ARG A 117 9.10 -10.64 7.08
N LEU A 118 9.09 -10.18 5.84
CA LEU A 118 8.03 -9.31 5.33
C LEU A 118 6.65 -9.91 5.60
N GLY A 119 5.73 -9.07 6.09
CA GLY A 119 4.39 -9.49 6.47
C GLY A 119 4.23 -10.01 7.90
N HIS A 120 5.30 -10.19 8.68
CA HIS A 120 5.22 -10.65 10.08
C HIS A 120 4.82 -9.52 11.04
N LEU A 121 3.68 -8.85 10.74
CA LEU A 121 3.09 -7.83 11.60
C LEU A 121 1.57 -8.03 11.68
N ALA A 122 1.00 -7.77 12.84
CA ALA A 122 -0.45 -7.80 13.07
C ALA A 122 -1.13 -6.55 12.50
N GLY A 123 -0.46 -5.40 12.57
CA GLY A 123 -0.99 -4.12 12.13
C GLY A 123 -0.10 -2.95 12.49
N ASN A 124 -0.66 -1.76 12.40
CA ASN A 124 0.01 -0.53 12.80
C ASN A 124 -0.93 0.32 13.64
N ARG A 125 -0.40 0.89 14.72
CA ARG A 125 -1.03 1.97 15.48
C ARG A 125 -0.55 3.30 14.93
N PHE A 126 -1.47 4.22 14.75
CA PHE A 126 -1.22 5.57 14.25
C PHE A 126 -1.63 6.59 15.29
N ALA A 127 -0.89 7.72 15.35
CA ALA A 127 -1.32 8.95 15.99
C ALA A 127 -0.93 10.10 15.06
N ILE A 128 -1.92 10.74 14.46
CA ILE A 128 -1.71 11.71 13.38
C ILE A 128 -2.36 13.02 13.76
N LYS A 129 -1.59 14.11 13.68
CA LYS A 129 -2.08 15.47 13.86
C LYS A 129 -2.52 16.03 12.51
N ILE A 130 -3.75 16.48 12.46
CA ILE A 130 -4.31 17.25 11.35
C ILE A 130 -4.15 18.71 11.72
N ARG A 131 -3.39 19.45 10.94
CA ARG A 131 -3.10 20.87 11.12
C ARG A 131 -4.04 21.74 10.29
N GLU A 132 -3.98 23.06 10.49
CA GLU A 132 -4.79 24.03 9.75
C GLU A 132 -6.31 23.78 9.88
N VAL A 133 -6.72 23.32 11.06
CA VAL A 133 -8.11 23.02 11.39
C VAL A 133 -8.57 23.80 12.63
N ASN A 134 -9.87 24.04 12.75
CA ASN A 134 -10.42 24.58 13.98
C ASN A 134 -10.52 23.44 15.02
N PRO A 135 -9.94 23.57 16.22
CA PRO A 135 -10.03 22.54 17.26
C PRO A 135 -11.47 22.11 17.60
N THR A 136 -12.46 23.02 17.47
CA THR A 136 -13.88 22.71 17.70
C THR A 136 -14.46 21.74 16.67
N ASP A 137 -13.80 21.57 15.50
CA ASP A 137 -14.23 20.64 14.44
C ASP A 137 -14.10 19.16 14.85
N VAL A 138 -13.43 18.89 16.00
CA VAL A 138 -13.43 17.56 16.61
C VAL A 138 -14.86 17.00 16.78
N ILE A 139 -15.85 17.87 17.03
CA ILE A 139 -17.26 17.47 17.16
C ILE A 139 -17.83 16.93 15.84
N LYS A 140 -17.39 17.47 14.70
CA LYS A 140 -17.82 17.03 13.37
C LYS A 140 -17.31 15.62 13.01
N LEU A 141 -16.19 15.21 13.60
CA LEU A 141 -15.58 13.91 13.31
C LEU A 141 -16.31 12.75 13.96
N LYS A 142 -16.96 12.98 15.13
CA LYS A 142 -17.59 11.89 15.88
C LYS A 142 -18.61 11.08 15.07
N PRO A 143 -19.62 11.68 14.40
CA PRO A 143 -20.59 10.90 13.62
C PRO A 143 -19.94 10.16 12.44
N MET A 144 -18.89 10.71 11.84
CA MET A 144 -18.15 10.05 10.76
C MET A 144 -17.41 8.81 11.28
N ILE A 145 -16.77 8.93 12.45
CA ILE A 145 -16.08 7.82 13.10
C ILE A 145 -17.08 6.74 13.54
N ASP A 146 -18.22 7.11 14.08
CA ASP A 146 -19.27 6.16 14.47
C ASP A 146 -19.76 5.33 13.27
N ILE A 147 -19.90 5.94 12.09
CA ILE A 147 -20.24 5.23 10.84
C ILE A 147 -19.10 4.29 10.42
N VAL A 148 -17.87 4.78 10.42
CA VAL A 148 -16.68 3.98 10.03
C VAL A 148 -16.47 2.81 11.00
N GLN A 149 -16.67 3.00 12.31
CA GLN A 149 -16.58 1.91 13.29
C GLN A 149 -17.69 0.88 13.11
N LYS A 150 -18.90 1.31 12.79
CA LYS A 150 -20.07 0.43 12.59
C LYS A 150 -20.01 -0.31 11.27
N ARG A 151 -19.85 0.41 10.16
CA ARG A 151 -19.90 -0.17 8.80
C ARG A 151 -18.54 -0.69 8.33
N GLY A 152 -17.46 -0.16 8.85
CA GLY A 152 -16.09 -0.41 8.45
C GLY A 152 -15.51 0.70 7.58
N LEU A 153 -14.21 0.84 7.64
CA LEU A 153 -13.45 1.68 6.72
C LEU A 153 -13.34 0.96 5.37
N PRO A 154 -13.73 1.58 4.24
CA PRO A 154 -13.52 1.00 2.91
C PRO A 154 -12.04 0.69 2.70
N ASN A 155 -11.72 -0.55 2.35
CA ASN A 155 -10.33 -1.03 2.30
C ASN A 155 -9.65 -0.68 0.96
N PHE A 156 -9.80 0.58 0.50
CA PHE A 156 -9.22 1.08 -0.72
C PHE A 156 -7.69 1.01 -0.72
N PHE A 157 -7.12 0.74 -1.87
CA PHE A 157 -5.72 1.04 -2.13
C PHE A 157 -5.57 2.54 -2.41
N GLY A 158 -4.63 3.18 -1.71
CA GLY A 158 -4.36 4.61 -1.85
C GLY A 158 -3.61 4.97 -3.14
N GLU A 159 -3.51 6.27 -3.41
CA GLU A 159 -2.93 6.82 -4.65
C GLU A 159 -1.46 6.45 -4.86
N GLN A 160 -0.68 6.34 -3.79
CA GLN A 160 0.73 5.93 -3.87
C GLN A 160 0.94 4.61 -4.61
N ARG A 161 -0.07 3.70 -4.57
CA ARG A 161 -0.05 2.44 -5.29
C ARG A 161 0.05 2.61 -6.79
N PHE A 162 -0.48 3.70 -7.30
CA PHE A 162 -0.58 3.96 -8.73
C PHE A 162 0.59 4.78 -9.29
N GLY A 163 1.58 5.12 -8.44
CA GLY A 163 2.79 5.87 -8.81
C GLY A 163 2.54 7.37 -8.99
N MET A 164 3.61 8.12 -9.17
CA MET A 164 3.57 9.59 -9.28
C MET A 164 2.66 10.08 -10.42
N ARG A 165 2.62 9.37 -11.54
CA ARG A 165 1.73 9.70 -12.68
C ARG A 165 0.34 9.08 -12.55
N GLY A 166 0.06 8.32 -11.49
CA GLY A 166 -1.20 7.63 -11.29
C GLY A 166 -1.48 6.53 -12.32
N ASN A 167 -0.51 6.13 -13.17
CA ASN A 167 -0.74 5.25 -14.33
C ASN A 167 -0.12 3.84 -14.22
N ASN A 168 0.43 3.44 -13.06
CA ASN A 168 0.99 2.10 -12.89
C ASN A 168 0.01 0.99 -13.27
N HIS A 169 -1.28 1.17 -12.98
CA HIS A 169 -2.33 0.21 -13.35
C HIS A 169 -2.53 0.12 -14.87
N VAL A 170 -2.32 1.21 -15.61
CA VAL A 170 -2.37 1.21 -17.08
C VAL A 170 -1.19 0.43 -17.64
N LEU A 171 0.03 0.65 -17.10
CA LEU A 171 1.23 -0.11 -17.47
C LEU A 171 1.04 -1.61 -17.18
N GLY A 172 0.45 -1.94 -16.02
CA GLY A 172 0.07 -3.31 -15.67
C GLY A 172 -0.94 -3.93 -16.65
N ALA A 173 -1.94 -3.16 -17.08
CA ALA A 173 -2.90 -3.61 -18.07
C ALA A 173 -2.26 -3.88 -19.44
N CYS A 174 -1.31 -3.04 -19.87
CA CYS A 174 -0.54 -3.27 -21.09
C CYS A 174 0.31 -4.54 -21.01
N LEU A 175 0.95 -4.81 -19.86
CA LEU A 175 1.69 -6.05 -19.63
C LEU A 175 0.79 -7.28 -19.76
N ILE A 176 -0.31 -7.30 -19.02
CA ILE A 176 -1.25 -8.44 -18.96
C ILE A 176 -1.90 -8.70 -20.33
N ARG A 177 -2.20 -7.65 -21.09
CA ARG A 177 -2.76 -7.75 -22.45
C ARG A 177 -1.71 -8.06 -23.53
N GLY A 178 -0.43 -7.93 -23.21
CA GLY A 178 0.65 -8.10 -24.17
C GLY A 178 0.73 -7.01 -25.23
N ARG A 179 0.62 -5.76 -24.81
CA ARG A 179 0.66 -4.57 -25.64
C ARG A 179 1.91 -3.72 -25.34
N PRO A 180 3.10 -4.18 -25.74
CA PRO A 180 4.35 -3.52 -25.40
C PRO A 180 4.48 -2.10 -26.00
N GLU A 181 3.92 -1.84 -27.18
CA GLU A 181 3.93 -0.52 -27.82
C GLU A 181 3.13 0.50 -26.98
N GLU A 182 1.93 0.11 -26.54
CA GLU A 182 1.10 0.96 -25.66
C GLU A 182 1.80 1.20 -24.33
N LEU A 183 2.46 0.18 -23.77
CA LEU A 183 3.23 0.33 -22.53
C LEU A 183 4.35 1.35 -22.70
N LEU A 184 5.13 1.24 -23.77
CA LEU A 184 6.23 2.19 -24.02
C LEU A 184 5.70 3.61 -24.24
N HIS A 185 4.58 3.78 -24.93
CA HIS A 185 3.94 5.08 -25.09
C HIS A 185 3.52 5.68 -23.74
N GLN A 186 2.91 4.88 -22.84
CA GLN A 186 2.55 5.32 -21.49
C GLN A 186 3.76 5.63 -20.60
N LEU A 187 4.85 4.87 -20.78
CA LEU A 187 6.06 5.00 -19.97
C LEU A 187 6.96 6.14 -20.44
N LEU A 188 7.18 6.27 -21.75
CA LEU A 188 8.19 7.15 -22.35
C LEU A 188 7.60 8.35 -23.09
N GLY A 189 6.35 8.28 -23.50
CA GLY A 189 5.58 9.33 -24.18
C GLY A 189 4.49 9.94 -23.30
N SER A 190 3.42 10.44 -23.93
CA SER A 190 2.26 11.06 -23.26
C SER A 190 2.66 12.18 -22.30
N PRO A 191 3.28 13.27 -22.77
CA PRO A 191 3.71 14.39 -21.92
C PRO A 191 2.50 15.05 -21.24
N SER A 192 2.69 15.49 -19.99
CA SER A 192 1.67 16.19 -19.20
C SER A 192 2.30 17.43 -18.56
N SER A 193 1.73 18.60 -18.80
CA SER A 193 2.20 19.86 -18.18
C SER A 193 2.07 19.86 -16.66
N ASP A 194 1.14 19.07 -16.11
CA ASP A 194 0.81 19.05 -14.70
C ASP A 194 1.67 18.04 -13.91
N LEU A 195 2.24 17.04 -14.61
CA LEU A 195 2.94 15.91 -13.99
C LEU A 195 4.43 15.82 -14.32
N ASP A 196 4.86 16.46 -15.40
CA ASP A 196 6.23 16.39 -15.90
C ASP A 196 6.94 17.72 -15.75
N ASP A 197 8.13 17.72 -15.17
CA ASP A 197 9.02 18.88 -15.24
C ASP A 197 9.61 19.06 -16.66
N GLY A 198 10.18 20.25 -16.94
CA GLY A 198 10.53 20.68 -18.30
C GLY A 198 11.32 19.66 -19.12
N ASP A 199 12.37 19.04 -18.55
CA ASP A 199 13.21 18.08 -19.29
C ASP A 199 12.45 16.75 -19.51
N ILE A 200 11.66 16.31 -18.54
CA ILE A 200 10.84 15.09 -18.66
C ILE A 200 9.72 15.31 -19.68
N PHE A 201 9.06 16.47 -19.64
CA PHE A 201 8.04 16.84 -20.63
C PHE A 201 8.62 16.83 -22.04
N ASP A 202 9.77 17.47 -22.25
CA ASP A 202 10.45 17.48 -23.56
C ASP A 202 10.89 16.09 -24.01
N ALA A 203 11.41 15.26 -23.09
CA ALA A 203 11.81 13.90 -23.41
C ALA A 203 10.62 13.07 -23.92
N ARG A 204 9.47 13.15 -23.24
CA ARG A 204 8.24 12.46 -23.61
C ARG A 204 7.67 12.96 -24.94
N ARG A 205 7.66 14.28 -25.14
CA ARG A 205 7.24 14.87 -26.40
C ARG A 205 8.11 14.39 -27.56
N LYS A 206 9.43 14.36 -27.39
CA LYS A 206 10.36 13.87 -28.41
C LYS A 206 10.17 12.38 -28.70
N PHE A 207 9.79 11.59 -27.71
CA PHE A 207 9.42 10.20 -27.92
C PHE A 207 8.19 10.06 -28.83
N ASP A 208 7.13 10.82 -28.56
CA ASP A 208 5.90 10.80 -29.36
C ASP A 208 6.12 11.30 -30.80
N GLU A 209 7.07 12.24 -30.98
CA GLU A 209 7.53 12.68 -32.31
C GLU A 209 8.37 11.61 -33.06
N GLY A 210 8.67 10.45 -32.44
CA GLY A 210 9.56 9.43 -32.99
C GLY A 210 11.04 9.78 -32.93
N ASN A 211 11.41 10.89 -32.32
CA ASN A 211 12.78 11.38 -32.22
C ASN A 211 13.48 10.80 -30.97
N TYR A 212 13.74 9.51 -31.00
CA TYR A 212 14.26 8.75 -29.85
C TYR A 212 15.64 9.21 -29.38
N VAL A 213 16.51 9.69 -30.29
CA VAL A 213 17.84 10.20 -29.92
C VAL A 213 17.70 11.43 -29.04
N HIS A 214 16.97 12.44 -29.50
CA HIS A 214 16.74 13.65 -28.71
C HIS A 214 15.91 13.37 -27.44
N SER A 215 14.97 12.43 -27.48
CA SER A 215 14.26 11.98 -26.27
C SER A 215 15.24 11.45 -25.24
N LEU A 216 16.17 10.55 -25.63
CA LEU A 216 17.17 9.99 -24.71
C LEU A 216 18.08 11.05 -24.09
N ASP A 217 18.46 12.05 -24.87
CA ASP A 217 19.30 13.16 -24.39
C ASP A 217 18.59 14.03 -23.35
N ARG A 218 17.29 14.21 -23.49
CA ARG A 218 16.45 15.01 -22.56
C ARG A 218 16.13 14.29 -21.25
N TRP A 219 16.03 12.95 -21.26
CA TRP A 219 15.74 12.22 -20.02
C TRP A 219 16.79 12.49 -18.95
N PRO A 220 16.42 13.00 -17.75
CA PRO A 220 17.35 13.22 -16.65
C PRO A 220 18.07 11.94 -16.23
N ARG A 221 19.29 12.06 -15.68
CA ARG A 221 20.07 10.88 -15.21
C ARG A 221 19.36 10.09 -14.11
N LYS A 222 18.55 10.76 -13.28
CA LYS A 222 17.71 10.12 -12.25
C LYS A 222 16.65 9.15 -12.82
N CYS A 223 16.23 9.35 -14.08
CA CYS A 223 15.28 8.49 -14.80
C CYS A 223 16.00 7.30 -15.47
N GLY A 224 16.73 6.52 -14.66
CA GLY A 224 17.60 5.46 -15.18
C GLY A 224 16.85 4.31 -15.86
N MET A 225 15.63 4.00 -15.44
CA MET A 225 14.78 2.97 -16.04
C MET A 225 14.33 3.40 -17.44
N GLU A 226 13.76 4.59 -17.56
CA GLU A 226 13.28 5.17 -18.83
C GLU A 226 14.40 5.23 -19.86
N ARG A 227 15.55 5.74 -19.43
CA ARG A 227 16.75 5.83 -20.28
C ARG A 227 17.21 4.46 -20.79
N ARG A 228 17.30 3.45 -19.93
CA ARG A 228 17.69 2.08 -20.33
C ARG A 228 16.67 1.44 -21.26
N THR A 229 15.39 1.63 -20.97
CA THR A 229 14.30 1.08 -21.79
C THR A 229 14.29 1.71 -23.18
N LEU A 230 14.46 3.04 -23.29
CA LEU A 230 14.54 3.74 -24.56
C LEU A 230 15.80 3.34 -25.37
N ALA A 231 16.96 3.26 -24.73
CA ALA A 231 18.19 2.81 -25.37
C ALA A 231 18.06 1.35 -25.89
N ARG A 232 17.36 0.49 -25.15
CA ARG A 232 17.07 -0.88 -25.59
C ARG A 232 16.14 -0.89 -26.81
N LEU A 233 15.08 -0.07 -26.80
CA LEU A 233 14.17 0.09 -27.95
C LEU A 233 14.92 0.53 -29.21
N MET A 234 15.79 1.55 -29.07
CA MET A 234 16.60 2.05 -30.21
C MET A 234 17.53 0.98 -30.78
N LYS A 235 18.06 0.11 -29.92
CA LYS A 235 18.99 -0.96 -30.33
C LYS A 235 18.27 -2.14 -30.97
N SER A 236 17.21 -2.64 -30.34
CA SER A 236 16.49 -3.86 -30.79
C SER A 236 15.45 -3.57 -31.86
N LYS A 237 14.91 -2.35 -31.89
CA LYS A 237 13.75 -1.92 -32.68
C LYS A 237 12.46 -2.72 -32.38
N GLU A 238 12.47 -3.47 -31.29
CA GLU A 238 11.38 -4.35 -30.87
C GLU A 238 10.85 -3.89 -29.50
N ALA A 239 9.59 -3.47 -29.44
CA ALA A 239 8.96 -2.98 -28.22
C ALA A 239 8.94 -4.03 -27.10
N GLY A 240 8.61 -5.29 -27.46
CA GLY A 240 8.62 -6.40 -26.51
C GLY A 240 9.97 -6.64 -25.85
N ASP A 241 11.07 -6.41 -26.58
CA ASP A 241 12.43 -6.56 -26.08
C ASP A 241 12.80 -5.42 -25.11
N ALA A 242 12.37 -4.20 -25.44
CA ALA A 242 12.54 -3.05 -24.57
C ALA A 242 11.78 -3.24 -23.23
N VAL A 243 10.54 -3.72 -23.28
CA VAL A 243 9.74 -3.99 -22.07
C VAL A 243 10.37 -5.12 -21.24
N ARG A 244 10.87 -6.20 -21.86
CA ARG A 244 11.58 -7.28 -21.13
C ARG A 244 12.85 -6.81 -20.43
N SER A 245 13.47 -5.72 -20.88
CA SER A 245 14.66 -5.14 -20.22
C SER A 245 14.37 -4.38 -18.92
N ILE A 246 13.10 -4.09 -18.64
CA ILE A 246 12.66 -3.49 -17.37
C ILE A 246 12.75 -4.55 -16.27
N ASP A 247 13.19 -4.14 -15.09
CA ASP A 247 13.29 -5.03 -13.93
C ASP A 247 11.97 -5.76 -13.67
N GLU A 248 12.03 -7.06 -13.40
CA GLU A 248 10.87 -7.91 -13.15
C GLU A 248 10.06 -7.44 -11.95
N LYS A 249 10.71 -6.93 -10.89
CA LYS A 249 10.04 -6.40 -9.71
C LYS A 249 9.16 -5.19 -10.06
N ILE A 250 9.65 -4.31 -10.94
CA ILE A 250 8.89 -3.15 -11.41
C ILE A 250 7.68 -3.60 -12.24
N ARG A 251 7.87 -4.57 -13.15
CA ARG A 251 6.76 -5.11 -13.93
C ARG A 251 5.71 -5.78 -13.05
N ARG A 252 6.13 -6.53 -12.02
CA ARG A 252 5.22 -7.11 -11.00
C ARG A 252 4.48 -6.05 -10.21
N LEU A 253 5.16 -4.94 -9.85
CA LEU A 253 4.52 -3.80 -9.18
C LEU A 253 3.39 -3.22 -10.03
N TRP A 254 3.58 -3.07 -11.35
CA TRP A 254 2.53 -2.58 -12.24
C TRP A 254 1.35 -3.54 -12.37
N VAL A 255 1.60 -4.85 -12.44
CA VAL A 255 0.53 -5.86 -12.40
C VAL A 255 -0.24 -5.80 -11.09
N SER A 256 0.45 -5.66 -9.97
CA SER A 256 -0.18 -5.52 -8.67
C SER A 256 -0.98 -4.20 -8.53
N ALA A 257 -0.52 -3.11 -9.18
CA ALA A 257 -1.29 -1.86 -9.26
C ALA A 257 -2.59 -2.04 -10.08
N LEU A 258 -2.54 -2.82 -11.18
CA LEU A 258 -3.75 -3.19 -11.93
C LEU A 258 -4.74 -3.97 -11.05
N GLN A 259 -4.26 -4.98 -10.32
CA GLN A 259 -5.10 -5.74 -9.38
C GLN A 259 -5.75 -4.83 -8.33
N SER A 260 -4.98 -3.87 -7.79
CA SER A 260 -5.47 -2.88 -6.82
C SER A 260 -6.53 -1.95 -7.43
N HIS A 261 -6.35 -1.56 -8.68
CA HIS A 261 -7.30 -0.73 -9.42
C HIS A 261 -8.63 -1.45 -9.64
N LEU A 262 -8.60 -2.72 -10.07
CA LEU A 262 -9.79 -3.54 -10.25
C LEU A 262 -10.52 -3.78 -8.93
N PHE A 263 -9.79 -4.05 -7.84
CA PHE A 263 -10.35 -4.16 -6.50
C PHE A 263 -11.06 -2.87 -6.09
N ASN A 264 -10.41 -1.72 -6.26
CA ASN A 264 -11.02 -0.42 -5.93
C ASN A 264 -12.31 -0.18 -6.72
N GLN A 265 -12.37 -0.56 -8.00
CA GLN A 265 -13.59 -0.43 -8.81
C GLN A 265 -14.74 -1.31 -8.30
N VAL A 266 -14.44 -2.56 -7.88
CA VAL A 266 -15.44 -3.42 -7.24
C VAL A 266 -15.91 -2.81 -5.92
N LEU A 267 -14.99 -2.30 -5.10
CA LEU A 267 -15.33 -1.67 -3.84
C LEU A 267 -16.18 -0.41 -4.03
N ILE A 268 -15.92 0.40 -5.06
CA ILE A 268 -16.79 1.54 -5.44
C ILE A 268 -18.22 1.08 -5.69
N LYS A 269 -18.40 0.01 -6.46
CA LYS A 269 -19.75 -0.55 -6.76
C LYS A 269 -20.43 -1.15 -5.52
N ARG A 270 -19.64 -1.49 -4.47
CA ARG A 270 -20.09 -2.08 -3.21
C ARG A 270 -20.13 -1.11 -2.04
N ILE A 271 -19.85 0.21 -2.23
CA ILE A 271 -19.72 1.16 -1.12
C ILE A 271 -21.01 1.27 -0.28
N GLU A 272 -22.17 1.22 -0.91
CA GLU A 272 -23.47 1.29 -0.22
C GLU A 272 -23.79 -0.03 0.54
N THR A 273 -23.25 -1.16 0.09
CA THR A 273 -23.41 -2.48 0.70
C THR A 273 -22.12 -3.00 1.32
N LEU A 274 -21.21 -2.09 1.73
CA LEU A 274 -19.88 -2.41 2.25
C LEU A 274 -19.90 -3.39 3.43
N ASP A 275 -20.91 -3.24 4.29
CA ASP A 275 -21.13 -4.03 5.51
C ASP A 275 -22.17 -5.16 5.31
N LYS A 276 -22.69 -5.34 4.10
CA LYS A 276 -23.71 -6.33 3.79
C LYS A 276 -23.13 -7.54 3.05
N ILE A 277 -23.56 -8.70 3.49
CA ILE A 277 -23.34 -9.95 2.74
C ILE A 277 -24.43 -10.06 1.67
N ILE A 278 -24.04 -10.13 0.42
CA ILE A 278 -24.97 -10.30 -0.72
C ILE A 278 -24.91 -11.72 -1.27
N PRO A 279 -25.94 -12.15 -2.05
CA PRO A 279 -25.97 -13.49 -2.62
C PRO A 279 -24.73 -13.83 -3.44
N GLY A 280 -24.08 -14.93 -3.08
CA GLY A 280 -22.90 -15.44 -3.76
C GLY A 280 -21.56 -14.86 -3.30
N ASP A 281 -21.53 -14.00 -2.28
CA ASP A 281 -20.27 -13.43 -1.75
C ASP A 281 -19.31 -14.52 -1.28
N PHE A 282 -18.02 -14.20 -1.33
CA PHE A 282 -16.99 -14.80 -0.51
C PHE A 282 -16.78 -13.95 0.73
N ALA A 283 -16.86 -14.57 1.91
CA ALA A 283 -16.59 -13.92 3.18
C ALA A 283 -15.19 -14.27 3.71
N TYR A 284 -14.51 -13.24 4.26
CA TYR A 284 -13.21 -13.35 4.91
C TYR A 284 -13.41 -13.50 6.42
N LYS A 285 -12.81 -14.52 7.04
CA LYS A 285 -12.81 -14.72 8.48
C LYS A 285 -11.69 -13.90 9.12
N HIS A 286 -12.03 -12.98 10.01
CA HIS A 286 -11.03 -12.13 10.68
C HIS A 286 -10.13 -12.90 11.65
N GLU A 287 -10.57 -14.05 12.16
CA GLU A 287 -9.81 -14.90 13.07
C GLU A 287 -8.55 -15.49 12.43
N ASN A 288 -8.65 -15.98 11.20
CA ASN A 288 -7.58 -16.76 10.57
C ASN A 288 -7.29 -16.42 9.11
N GLY A 289 -7.96 -15.43 8.53
CA GLY A 289 -7.76 -15.00 7.16
C GLY A 289 -8.37 -15.92 6.08
N ALA A 290 -9.03 -17.00 6.45
CA ALA A 290 -9.65 -17.91 5.48
C ALA A 290 -10.87 -17.28 4.81
N CYS A 291 -11.06 -17.58 3.52
CA CYS A 291 -12.23 -17.15 2.76
C CYS A 291 -13.12 -18.36 2.45
N PHE A 292 -14.44 -18.17 2.52
CA PHE A 292 -15.43 -19.20 2.20
C PHE A 292 -16.59 -18.64 1.39
N GLN A 293 -17.22 -19.49 0.58
CA GLN A 293 -18.40 -19.16 -0.19
C GLN A 293 -19.61 -19.03 0.76
N VAL A 294 -20.33 -17.92 0.65
CA VAL A 294 -21.57 -17.74 1.40
C VAL A 294 -22.73 -18.41 0.66
N THR A 295 -23.41 -19.32 1.33
CA THR A 295 -24.59 -20.01 0.80
C THR A 295 -25.90 -19.30 1.17
N ASP A 296 -25.99 -18.75 2.37
CA ASP A 296 -27.15 -18.02 2.88
C ASP A 296 -26.73 -16.69 3.51
N PRO A 297 -26.92 -15.55 2.82
CA PRO A 297 -26.60 -14.25 3.34
C PRO A 297 -27.30 -13.90 4.65
N ALA A 298 -28.54 -14.35 4.86
CA ALA A 298 -29.29 -14.02 6.06
C ALA A 298 -28.68 -14.67 7.31
N THR A 299 -28.20 -15.91 7.19
CA THR A 299 -27.48 -16.60 8.26
C THR A 299 -26.12 -15.98 8.57
N GLU A 300 -25.41 -15.49 7.55
CA GLU A 300 -24.05 -14.94 7.72
C GLU A 300 -24.03 -13.45 8.09
N GLN A 301 -25.09 -12.70 7.84
CA GLN A 301 -25.14 -11.26 8.15
C GLN A 301 -24.88 -10.95 9.64
N PRO A 302 -25.45 -11.65 10.63
CA PRO A 302 -25.15 -11.39 12.04
C PRO A 302 -23.67 -11.54 12.38
N ARG A 303 -22.97 -12.48 11.75
CA ARG A 303 -21.51 -12.65 11.91
C ARG A 303 -20.74 -11.50 11.29
N ALA A 304 -21.23 -10.96 10.17
CA ALA A 304 -20.64 -9.76 9.59
C ALA A 304 -20.88 -8.53 10.49
N ASP A 305 -22.07 -8.37 11.05
CA ASP A 305 -22.40 -7.29 11.97
C ASP A 305 -21.55 -7.35 13.26
N ASN A 306 -21.17 -8.55 13.71
CA ASN A 306 -20.26 -8.80 14.84
C ASN A 306 -18.77 -8.76 14.50
N TRP A 307 -18.37 -8.44 13.28
CA TRP A 307 -16.96 -8.40 12.84
C TRP A 307 -16.24 -9.76 12.87
N GLU A 308 -16.95 -10.88 12.88
CA GLU A 308 -16.35 -12.20 12.70
C GLU A 308 -15.92 -12.42 11.26
N ILE A 309 -16.70 -11.88 10.32
CA ILE A 309 -16.46 -11.96 8.89
C ILE A 309 -16.66 -10.62 8.19
N SER A 310 -16.13 -10.50 6.98
CA SER A 310 -16.43 -9.39 6.08
C SER A 310 -16.56 -9.85 4.63
N PRO A 311 -17.41 -9.21 3.81
CA PRO A 311 -17.47 -9.49 2.38
C PRO A 311 -16.12 -9.15 1.72
N THR A 312 -15.81 -9.84 0.63
CA THR A 312 -14.52 -9.68 -0.08
C THR A 312 -14.70 -9.18 -1.50
N GLY A 313 -13.64 -8.55 -2.00
CA GLY A 313 -13.43 -8.26 -3.42
C GLY A 313 -12.22 -9.00 -3.99
N PRO A 314 -12.07 -8.99 -5.32
CA PRO A 314 -11.04 -9.74 -6.02
C PRO A 314 -9.70 -8.99 -6.03
N ILE A 315 -8.63 -9.65 -5.65
CA ILE A 315 -7.30 -9.37 -6.19
C ILE A 315 -7.16 -10.29 -7.38
N VAL A 316 -7.47 -9.77 -8.56
CA VAL A 316 -7.70 -10.58 -9.76
C VAL A 316 -6.48 -11.40 -10.14
N GLY A 317 -6.68 -12.69 -10.45
CA GLY A 317 -5.64 -13.58 -10.91
C GLY A 317 -6.21 -14.91 -11.41
N TYR A 318 -5.35 -15.75 -11.99
CA TYR A 318 -5.79 -16.96 -12.69
C TYR A 318 -6.23 -18.13 -11.76
N ARG A 319 -5.95 -18.04 -10.44
CA ARG A 319 -6.36 -19.04 -9.42
C ARG A 319 -7.30 -18.46 -8.38
N MET A 320 -7.79 -17.25 -8.59
CA MET A 320 -8.72 -16.60 -7.67
C MET A 320 -10.04 -17.38 -7.61
N SER A 321 -10.59 -17.57 -6.40
CA SER A 321 -11.96 -18.08 -6.21
C SER A 321 -12.96 -17.07 -6.74
N LEU A 322 -13.86 -17.50 -7.60
CA LEU A 322 -14.92 -16.67 -8.17
C LEU A 322 -16.17 -16.74 -7.28
N PRO A 323 -16.81 -15.61 -6.98
CA PRO A 323 -18.10 -15.59 -6.30
C PRO A 323 -19.22 -16.09 -7.24
N GLU A 324 -20.45 -16.10 -6.76
CA GLU A 324 -21.62 -16.49 -7.53
C GLU A 324 -22.66 -15.33 -7.54
N GLY A 325 -23.75 -15.51 -8.25
CA GLY A 325 -24.92 -14.63 -8.19
C GLY A 325 -24.60 -13.15 -8.39
N GLU A 326 -25.13 -12.31 -7.51
CA GLU A 326 -25.00 -10.86 -7.55
C GLU A 326 -23.55 -10.40 -7.39
N ALA A 327 -22.79 -11.01 -6.47
CA ALA A 327 -21.39 -10.68 -6.24
C ALA A 327 -20.55 -10.94 -7.49
N LEU A 328 -20.77 -12.07 -8.19
CA LEU A 328 -20.10 -12.36 -9.46
C LEU A 328 -20.46 -11.34 -10.55
N ALA A 329 -21.75 -10.97 -10.65
CA ALA A 329 -22.20 -10.00 -11.65
C ALA A 329 -21.46 -8.65 -11.51
N ILE A 330 -21.27 -8.16 -10.27
CA ILE A 330 -20.52 -6.92 -9.99
C ILE A 330 -19.06 -7.06 -10.44
N GLU A 331 -18.39 -8.17 -10.10
CA GLU A 331 -17.00 -8.39 -10.50
C GLU A 331 -16.84 -8.53 -12.02
N GLN A 332 -17.77 -9.22 -12.68
CA GLN A 332 -17.77 -9.37 -14.13
C GLN A 332 -17.95 -8.05 -14.86
N VAL A 333 -18.81 -7.15 -14.36
CA VAL A 333 -18.97 -5.79 -14.92
C VAL A 333 -17.64 -5.05 -14.89
N VAL A 334 -16.93 -5.06 -13.75
CA VAL A 334 -15.62 -4.41 -13.63
C VAL A 334 -14.60 -5.03 -14.58
N MET A 335 -14.54 -6.36 -14.67
CA MET A 335 -13.64 -7.04 -15.60
C MET A 335 -13.93 -6.68 -17.05
N LYS A 336 -15.19 -6.64 -17.43
CA LYS A 336 -15.66 -6.29 -18.78
C LYS A 336 -15.34 -4.83 -19.12
N GLU A 337 -15.62 -3.89 -18.22
CA GLU A 337 -15.31 -2.47 -18.39
C GLU A 337 -13.81 -2.24 -18.63
N ASN A 338 -12.96 -3.08 -18.04
CA ASN A 338 -11.51 -3.04 -18.24
C ASN A 338 -11.01 -3.95 -19.37
N GLY A 339 -11.88 -4.66 -20.10
CA GLY A 339 -11.51 -5.57 -21.20
C GLY A 339 -10.58 -6.71 -20.73
N LEU A 340 -10.77 -7.22 -19.52
CA LEU A 340 -9.94 -8.24 -18.89
C LEU A 340 -10.77 -9.48 -18.52
N THR A 341 -10.07 -10.62 -18.44
CA THR A 341 -10.58 -11.87 -17.88
C THR A 341 -9.51 -12.45 -16.95
N PRO A 342 -9.86 -13.32 -15.98
CA PRO A 342 -8.86 -14.00 -15.15
C PRO A 342 -7.80 -14.74 -15.96
N GLY A 343 -8.15 -15.24 -17.14
CA GLY A 343 -7.24 -15.94 -18.05
C GLY A 343 -6.07 -15.07 -18.56
N HIS A 344 -6.26 -13.76 -18.67
CA HIS A 344 -5.17 -12.87 -19.05
C HIS A 344 -4.01 -12.88 -18.05
N PHE A 345 -4.25 -13.21 -16.77
CA PHE A 345 -3.24 -13.28 -15.71
C PHE A 345 -2.43 -14.58 -15.68
N LYS A 346 -2.66 -15.52 -16.62
CA LYS A 346 -1.97 -16.82 -16.74
C LYS A 346 -1.13 -16.94 -18.01
N GLN A 347 -0.52 -15.91 -18.49
CA GLN A 347 0.22 -16.00 -19.76
C GLN A 347 1.63 -16.55 -19.53
N GLU A 348 2.02 -17.58 -20.33
CA GLU A 348 3.38 -18.13 -20.32
C GLU A 348 4.39 -17.07 -20.79
N GLY A 349 5.55 -17.03 -20.14
CA GLY A 349 6.63 -16.08 -20.47
C GLY A 349 6.35 -14.63 -20.08
N ARG A 350 5.31 -14.38 -19.29
CA ARG A 350 4.93 -13.05 -18.79
C ARG A 350 4.69 -13.06 -17.29
N GLU A 351 4.50 -11.88 -16.72
CA GLU A 351 4.13 -11.73 -15.33
C GLU A 351 2.81 -12.44 -15.05
N GLN A 352 2.86 -13.42 -14.15
CA GLN A 352 1.68 -14.17 -13.72
C GLN A 352 1.23 -13.71 -12.35
N ALA A 353 -0.08 -13.60 -12.16
CA ALA A 353 -0.65 -13.29 -10.86
C ALA A 353 -1.69 -14.35 -10.48
N LYS A 354 -1.44 -15.08 -9.38
CA LYS A 354 -2.35 -16.13 -8.89
C LYS A 354 -3.70 -15.55 -8.48
N GLY A 355 -3.69 -14.39 -7.87
CA GLY A 355 -4.87 -13.74 -7.31
C GLY A 355 -5.27 -14.29 -5.94
N THR A 356 -6.13 -13.55 -5.25
CA THR A 356 -6.67 -13.90 -3.93
C THR A 356 -7.95 -13.11 -3.67
N ARG A 357 -8.53 -13.27 -2.49
CA ARG A 357 -9.65 -12.45 -2.00
C ARG A 357 -9.13 -11.46 -0.95
N ARG A 358 -9.67 -10.24 -0.92
CA ARG A 358 -9.36 -9.19 0.06
C ARG A 358 -10.64 -8.68 0.68
N PRO A 359 -10.72 -8.49 2.02
CA PRO A 359 -11.91 -7.90 2.64
C PRO A 359 -12.17 -6.50 2.09
N LEU A 360 -13.45 -6.21 1.78
CA LEU A 360 -13.87 -4.90 1.27
C LEU A 360 -13.80 -3.82 2.33
N ARG A 361 -13.87 -4.20 3.60
CA ARG A 361 -13.83 -3.29 4.74
C ARG A 361 -12.85 -3.77 5.81
N VAL A 362 -12.39 -2.84 6.62
CA VAL A 362 -11.58 -3.11 7.81
C VAL A 362 -12.13 -2.32 8.99
N GLN A 363 -11.94 -2.85 10.19
CA GLN A 363 -12.35 -2.18 11.42
C GLN A 363 -11.18 -1.38 11.98
N PRO A 364 -11.24 -0.04 12.00
CA PRO A 364 -10.34 0.74 12.82
C PRO A 364 -10.63 0.47 14.30
N LYS A 365 -9.58 0.11 15.05
CA LYS A 365 -9.68 -0.14 16.50
C LYS A 365 -9.05 1.00 17.26
N ASP A 366 -9.41 1.13 18.56
CA ASP A 366 -8.84 2.09 19.49
C ASP A 366 -8.85 3.52 18.93
N VAL A 367 -9.99 3.91 18.31
CA VAL A 367 -10.11 5.24 17.69
C VAL A 367 -10.32 6.29 18.73
N GLU A 368 -9.37 7.19 18.86
CA GLU A 368 -9.39 8.33 19.76
C GLU A 368 -9.20 9.63 18.97
N ILE A 369 -9.98 10.65 19.29
CA ILE A 369 -9.83 12.00 18.71
C ILE A 369 -9.69 13.02 19.83
N ALA A 370 -8.74 13.93 19.67
CA ALA A 370 -8.50 14.99 20.63
C ALA A 370 -8.10 16.29 19.91
N ALA A 371 -8.70 17.40 20.34
CA ALA A 371 -8.23 18.72 19.96
C ALA A 371 -7.04 19.12 20.83
N GLY A 372 -6.08 19.81 20.26
CA GLY A 372 -4.89 20.27 20.96
C GLY A 372 -4.32 21.56 20.39
N VAL A 373 -3.42 22.15 21.15
CA VAL A 373 -2.59 23.29 20.74
C VAL A 373 -1.17 22.99 21.18
N ASP A 374 -0.22 23.19 20.31
CA ASP A 374 1.21 23.10 20.60
C ASP A 374 1.94 24.35 20.07
N ASP A 375 3.27 24.39 20.15
CA ASP A 375 4.08 25.53 19.71
C ASP A 375 3.91 25.88 18.22
N PHE A 376 3.26 25.01 17.47
CA PHE A 376 3.02 25.14 16.03
C PHE A 376 1.56 25.43 15.69
N GLY A 377 0.74 25.65 16.69
CA GLY A 377 -0.66 26.02 16.53
C GLY A 377 -1.66 24.92 16.87
N SER A 378 -2.90 25.17 16.47
CA SER A 378 -4.00 24.26 16.71
C SER A 378 -3.94 23.03 15.83
N HIS A 379 -4.37 21.90 16.38
CA HIS A 379 -4.46 20.63 15.64
C HIS A 379 -5.57 19.73 16.20
N ILE A 380 -5.96 18.75 15.42
CA ILE A 380 -6.76 17.61 15.88
C ILE A 380 -5.92 16.36 15.72
N THR A 381 -5.71 15.65 16.82
CA THR A 381 -5.04 14.33 16.80
C THR A 381 -6.06 13.24 16.60
N VAL A 382 -5.81 12.35 15.64
CA VAL A 382 -6.57 11.12 15.42
C VAL A 382 -5.64 9.94 15.66
N ALA A 383 -5.94 9.16 16.71
CA ALA A 383 -5.22 7.91 17.00
C ALA A 383 -6.11 6.71 16.69
N PHE A 384 -5.53 5.67 16.11
CA PHE A 384 -6.26 4.45 15.72
C PHE A 384 -5.30 3.32 15.38
N THR A 385 -5.83 2.10 15.36
CA THR A 385 -5.12 0.89 14.93
C THR A 385 -5.76 0.32 13.67
N LEU A 386 -4.94 -0.07 12.68
CA LEU A 386 -5.37 -0.77 11.47
C LEU A 386 -4.61 -2.10 11.31
N PRO A 387 -5.25 -3.14 10.77
CA PRO A 387 -4.58 -4.38 10.36
C PRO A 387 -3.47 -4.13 9.33
N ALA A 388 -2.57 -5.11 9.18
CA ALA A 388 -1.54 -5.10 8.14
C ALA A 388 -2.15 -4.93 6.73
N GLY A 389 -1.48 -4.18 5.86
CA GLY A 389 -1.92 -3.94 4.48
C GLY A 389 -3.06 -2.93 4.32
N CYS A 390 -3.42 -2.19 5.40
CA CYS A 390 -4.41 -1.11 5.37
C CYS A 390 -3.72 0.26 5.48
N PHE A 391 -4.33 1.27 4.90
CA PHE A 391 -3.73 2.59 4.74
C PHE A 391 -4.41 3.63 5.65
N ALA A 392 -3.63 4.26 6.52
CA ALA A 392 -4.11 5.35 7.38
C ALA A 392 -4.72 6.51 6.58
N THR A 393 -4.15 6.78 5.40
CA THR A 393 -4.62 7.84 4.50
C THR A 393 -6.07 7.66 4.05
N VAL A 394 -6.61 6.44 4.04
CA VAL A 394 -8.02 6.18 3.71
C VAL A 394 -8.94 6.72 4.81
N LEU A 395 -8.60 6.49 6.09
CA LEU A 395 -9.38 7.06 7.20
C LEU A 395 -9.26 8.58 7.22
N LEU A 396 -8.05 9.11 7.08
CA LEU A 396 -7.83 10.56 7.05
C LEU A 396 -8.59 11.22 5.89
N ARG A 397 -8.61 10.60 4.73
CA ARG A 397 -9.39 11.06 3.58
C ARG A 397 -10.89 11.16 3.91
N GLU A 398 -11.46 10.17 4.60
CA GLU A 398 -12.86 10.22 5.04
C GLU A 398 -13.12 11.41 5.98
N LEU A 399 -12.19 11.73 6.88
CA LEU A 399 -12.34 12.77 7.89
C LEU A 399 -12.05 14.17 7.34
N MET A 400 -11.02 14.31 6.53
CA MET A 400 -10.55 15.60 6.02
C MET A 400 -11.35 16.07 4.80
N LYS A 401 -11.63 15.17 3.86
CA LYS A 401 -12.31 15.46 2.59
C LYS A 401 -11.73 16.68 1.87
N ASN A 402 -10.42 16.79 1.87
CA ASN A 402 -9.74 17.77 1.04
C ASN A 402 -10.11 17.51 -0.41
N GLU A 403 -10.53 18.53 -1.14
CA GLU A 403 -10.53 18.49 -2.59
C GLU A 403 -9.11 18.14 -3.04
N GLU A 404 -8.96 17.25 -4.01
CA GLU A 404 -7.70 16.63 -4.42
C GLU A 404 -6.53 17.63 -4.41
N GLN A 405 -5.70 17.57 -3.36
CA GLN A 405 -4.38 18.16 -3.41
C GLN A 405 -3.55 17.28 -4.32
N THR A 406 -3.15 17.82 -5.46
CA THR A 406 -2.14 17.22 -6.35
C THR A 406 -0.95 16.73 -5.51
N PRO A 407 -0.40 15.54 -5.73
CA PRO A 407 0.66 15.00 -4.86
C PRO A 407 1.97 15.75 -5.06
N GLU A 408 2.10 16.86 -4.37
CA GLU A 408 3.34 17.65 -4.30
C GLU A 408 4.21 17.15 -3.17
N ALA A 409 4.73 16.05 -3.06
CA ALA A 409 5.76 15.63 -2.10
C ALA A 409 5.85 14.11 -1.81
N ALA A 410 5.58 13.24 -2.77
CA ALA A 410 5.89 11.82 -2.60
C ALA A 410 7.15 11.40 -3.39
N ALA A 411 8.11 12.30 -3.55
CA ALA A 411 9.23 12.13 -4.48
C ALA A 411 10.39 11.24 -3.97
N ASP A 412 10.27 10.56 -2.83
CA ASP A 412 11.44 9.83 -2.29
C ASP A 412 11.19 8.40 -1.81
N THR A 413 10.12 7.74 -2.25
CA THR A 413 10.04 6.32 -1.87
C THR A 413 9.38 5.49 -2.96
N ILE A 414 10.18 4.92 -3.87
CA ILE A 414 9.80 3.64 -4.47
C ILE A 414 9.94 2.62 -3.34
N THR A 415 8.94 2.53 -2.49
CA THR A 415 8.84 1.45 -1.53
C THR A 415 8.25 0.27 -2.27
N GLU A 416 9.07 -0.75 -2.47
CA GLU A 416 8.61 -2.09 -2.83
C GLU A 416 7.62 -2.53 -1.74
N ASP A 417 6.33 -2.30 -1.96
CA ASP A 417 5.30 -2.96 -1.17
C ASP A 417 5.47 -4.45 -1.38
N ALA A 418 5.71 -5.16 -0.28
CA ALA A 418 5.77 -6.60 -0.28
C ALA A 418 4.49 -7.17 -0.90
N GLU A 419 4.65 -8.14 -1.80
CA GLU A 419 3.56 -9.02 -2.18
C GLU A 419 2.82 -9.46 -0.91
N PRO A 420 1.48 -9.60 -0.93
CA PRO A 420 0.79 -10.29 0.13
C PRO A 420 1.46 -11.65 0.28
N SER A 421 2.08 -11.90 1.42
CA SER A 421 2.73 -13.16 1.73
C SER A 421 1.76 -14.29 1.35
N GLU A 422 2.24 -15.27 0.60
CA GLU A 422 1.57 -16.56 0.51
C GLU A 422 1.46 -17.09 1.95
N ALA A 423 0.40 -16.72 2.65
CA ALA A 423 0.00 -17.40 3.87
C ALA A 423 -0.38 -18.83 3.41
N GLY A 424 0.63 -19.65 3.33
CA GLY A 424 0.51 -21.05 3.00
C GLY A 424 -0.43 -21.70 3.98
N ASN A 425 -1.45 -22.28 3.45
CA ASN A 425 -2.30 -23.27 4.10
C ASN A 425 -1.42 -24.48 4.46
N GLN A 426 -0.67 -24.40 5.57
CA GLN A 426 -0.05 -25.54 6.23
C GLN A 426 -0.52 -25.50 7.68
N ALA A 427 -1.55 -26.31 7.94
CA ALA A 427 -1.89 -26.71 9.30
C ALA A 427 -0.67 -27.43 9.90
N PRO A 428 -0.29 -27.17 11.16
CA PRO A 428 0.68 -28.00 11.85
C PRO A 428 0.04 -29.37 12.13
N ALA A 429 0.80 -30.42 11.80
CA ALA A 429 0.56 -31.76 12.26
C ALA A 429 0.89 -31.87 13.76
#